data_8dbf3442430183619b7304a456c68bb4
#
_entry.id   8dbf3442430183619b7304a456c68bb4
#
_cell.length_a   1.000
_cell.length_b   1.000
_cell.length_c   1.000
_cell.angle_alpha   90.00
_cell.angle_beta   90.00
_cell.angle_gamma   90.00
#
_symmetry.space_group_name_H-M   'P 1'
#
loop_
_entity.id
_entity.type
_entity.pdbx_description
1 polymer ?
#
loop_
_entity_poly.entity_id
_entity_poly.type
_entity_poly.pdbx_seq_one_letter_code
_entity_poly.pdbx_strand_id
1 'polypeptide(L)'
;MDNLDNLNNGQVPKIVVKDTQTNPVSGAVCVGSNDQIRVAFIEDKLSSDEFGNVEMIQECNLQIVMTPQVARNIIQVIEYNLASNNF
;
A
#
# COMPACT_ATOMS: atom_id res chain seq x y z
N MET A 1 12.14 -26.90 14.21
CA MET A 1 11.93 -26.17 13.97
C MET A 1 12.65 -25.30 13.72
N ASP A 2 13.13 -25.02 13.22
CA ASP A 2 14.10 -24.44 13.02
C ASP A 2 13.91 -23.15 12.43
N ASN A 3 13.08 -22.89 11.46
CA ASN A 3 12.93 -21.57 10.91
C ASN A 3 12.41 -20.61 11.89
N LEU A 4 11.44 -21.03 12.68
CA LEU A 4 10.92 -20.15 13.72
C LEU A 4 11.96 -19.86 14.77
N ASP A 5 12.78 -20.87 15.08
CA ASP A 5 13.84 -20.64 16.03
C ASP A 5 14.82 -19.61 15.54
N ASN A 6 15.13 -19.63 14.26
CA ASN A 6 16.03 -18.65 13.72
C ASN A 6 15.48 -17.25 13.84
N LEU A 7 14.19 -17.09 13.61
CA LEU A 7 13.58 -15.79 13.79
C LEU A 7 13.59 -15.37 15.24
N ASN A 8 13.35 -16.31 16.12
CA ASN A 8 13.35 -16.02 17.54
C ASN A 8 14.72 -15.63 18.06
N ASN A 9 15.76 -15.96 17.33
CA ASN A 9 17.10 -15.58 17.72
C ASN A 9 17.48 -14.18 17.25
N GLY A 10 16.50 -13.38 16.87
CA GLY A 10 16.73 -12.01 16.50
C GLY A 10 16.98 -11.79 15.03
N GLN A 11 16.95 -12.84 14.25
CA GLN A 11 17.13 -12.70 12.82
C GLN A 11 15.84 -12.23 12.18
N VAL A 12 15.94 -11.29 11.24
CA VAL A 12 14.78 -10.82 10.50
C VAL A 12 14.68 -11.57 9.20
N PRO A 13 13.46 -11.85 8.74
CA PRO A 13 13.29 -12.49 7.45
C PRO A 13 13.89 -11.65 6.35
N LYS A 14 14.51 -12.33 5.41
CA LYS A 14 15.07 -11.65 4.26
C LYS A 14 13.97 -11.42 3.24
N ILE A 15 13.78 -10.18 2.86
CA ILE A 15 12.77 -9.82 1.88
C ILE A 15 13.48 -9.59 0.55
N VAL A 16 12.99 -10.29 -0.47
CA VAL A 16 13.55 -10.14 -1.81
C VAL A 16 12.56 -9.32 -2.62
N VAL A 17 13.03 -8.19 -3.12
CA VAL A 17 12.24 -7.32 -3.97
C VAL A 17 12.55 -7.69 -5.41
N LYS A 18 11.54 -8.20 -6.10
CA LYS A 18 11.69 -8.58 -7.49
C LYS A 18 11.25 -7.41 -8.38
N ASP A 19 11.12 -7.68 -9.64
CA ASP A 19 10.63 -6.68 -10.57
C ASP A 19 9.22 -6.29 -10.20
N THR A 20 9.10 -5.23 -9.45
CA THR A 20 7.80 -4.72 -9.04
C THR A 20 7.58 -3.39 -9.70
N GLN A 21 6.32 -3.10 -9.95
CA GLN A 21 5.95 -1.83 -10.52
C GLN A 21 5.79 -0.81 -9.40
N THR A 22 6.34 0.37 -9.59
CA THR A 22 6.19 1.46 -8.63
C THR A 22 5.10 2.39 -9.13
N ASN A 23 4.06 2.56 -8.34
CA ASN A 23 2.92 3.38 -8.72
C ASN A 23 2.78 4.57 -7.79
N PRO A 24 2.72 5.79 -8.31
CA PRO A 24 2.40 6.93 -7.46
C PRO A 24 0.92 6.86 -7.06
N VAL A 25 0.62 7.36 -5.88
CA VAL A 25 -0.73 7.31 -5.33
C VAL A 25 -1.09 8.69 -4.83
N SER A 26 -2.25 9.19 -5.25
CA SER A 26 -2.75 10.48 -4.79
C SER A 26 -3.70 10.35 -3.61
N GLY A 27 -4.28 9.17 -3.41
CA GLY A 27 -5.21 8.95 -2.33
C GLY A 27 -5.62 7.51 -2.24
N ALA A 28 -6.50 7.21 -1.30
CA ALA A 28 -6.97 5.86 -1.11
C ALA A 28 -8.36 5.87 -0.48
N VAL A 29 -9.12 4.84 -0.77
CA VAL A 29 -10.37 4.58 -0.07
C VAL A 29 -10.29 3.18 0.49
N CYS A 30 -11.00 2.96 1.60
CA CYS A 30 -10.88 1.72 2.32
C CYS A 30 -12.26 1.22 2.74
N VAL A 31 -12.46 -0.07 2.59
CA VAL A 31 -13.70 -0.71 3.03
C VAL A 31 -13.33 -1.89 3.90
N GLY A 32 -13.96 -1.97 5.07
CA GLY A 32 -13.73 -3.07 5.99
C GLY A 32 -14.94 -3.98 6.09
N SER A 33 -14.69 -5.24 6.23
CA SER A 33 -15.70 -6.22 6.59
C SER A 33 -15.13 -7.04 7.75
N ASN A 34 -15.81 -8.12 8.14
CA ASN A 34 -15.52 -8.80 9.40
C ASN A 34 -14.05 -9.15 9.63
N ASP A 35 -13.38 -9.65 8.61
CA ASP A 35 -12.01 -10.11 8.77
C ASP A 35 -11.12 -9.64 7.64
N GLN A 36 -11.53 -8.61 6.92
CA GLN A 36 -10.82 -8.23 5.71
C GLN A 36 -10.88 -6.72 5.51
N ILE A 37 -9.77 -6.14 5.14
CA ILE A 37 -9.68 -4.74 4.77
C ILE A 37 -9.30 -4.68 3.30
N ARG A 38 -10.05 -3.91 2.53
CA ARG A 38 -9.76 -3.70 1.12
C ARG A 38 -9.41 -2.23 0.93
N VAL A 39 -8.24 -1.98 0.38
CA VAL A 39 -7.75 -0.63 0.13
C VAL A 39 -7.66 -0.44 -1.38
N ALA A 40 -8.32 0.57 -1.89
CA ALA A 40 -8.25 0.94 -3.30
C ALA A 40 -7.42 2.21 -3.40
N PHE A 41 -6.34 2.15 -4.16
CA PHE A 41 -5.44 3.28 -4.32
C PHE A 41 -5.82 4.07 -5.55
N ILE A 42 -5.84 5.38 -5.41
CA ILE A 42 -6.34 6.29 -6.41
C ILE A 42 -5.20 7.14 -6.94
N GLU A 43 -5.20 7.33 -8.23
CA GLU A 43 -4.23 8.15 -8.91
C GLU A 43 -4.94 9.26 -9.67
N ASP A 44 -4.48 10.50 -9.53
CA ASP A 44 -5.01 11.61 -10.29
C ASP A 44 -4.39 11.62 -11.66
N LYS A 45 -5.21 11.74 -12.68
CA LYS A 45 -4.74 11.75 -14.06
C LYS A 45 -5.44 12.81 -14.87
N LEU A 46 -4.71 13.38 -15.82
CA LEU A 46 -5.30 14.24 -16.81
C LEU A 46 -5.94 13.38 -17.88
N SER A 47 -7.14 13.75 -18.26
CA SER A 47 -7.87 13.07 -19.34
C SER A 47 -8.29 14.12 -20.34
N SER A 48 -8.15 13.79 -21.62
CA SER A 48 -8.62 14.70 -22.66
C SER A 48 -9.49 13.93 -23.64
N ASP A 49 -10.51 14.62 -24.15
CA ASP A 49 -11.38 14.02 -25.15
C ASP A 49 -10.87 14.39 -26.54
N GLU A 50 -11.60 13.93 -27.55
CA GLU A 50 -11.20 14.15 -28.94
C GLU A 50 -11.33 15.60 -29.36
N PHE A 51 -12.02 16.42 -28.56
CA PHE A 51 -12.18 17.84 -28.87
C PHE A 51 -11.17 18.71 -28.14
N GLY A 52 -10.24 18.11 -27.42
CA GLY A 52 -9.22 18.84 -26.70
C GLY A 52 -9.64 19.34 -25.33
N ASN A 53 -10.80 18.94 -24.85
CA ASN A 53 -11.19 19.28 -23.49
C ASN A 53 -10.37 18.44 -22.50
N VAL A 54 -9.90 19.09 -21.45
CA VAL A 54 -9.03 18.46 -20.47
C VAL A 54 -9.69 18.52 -19.10
N GLU A 55 -9.67 17.43 -18.39
CA GLU A 55 -10.18 17.38 -17.02
C GLU A 55 -9.32 16.45 -16.18
N MET A 56 -9.36 16.67 -14.87
CA MET A 56 -8.68 15.80 -13.94
C MET A 56 -9.63 14.69 -13.52
N ILE A 57 -9.21 13.45 -13.66
CA ILE A 57 -10.00 12.31 -13.23
C ILE A 57 -9.24 11.55 -12.17
N GLN A 58 -9.96 10.73 -11.42
CA GLN A 58 -9.34 9.82 -10.45
C GLN A 58 -9.55 8.39 -10.92
N GLU A 59 -8.48 7.63 -10.89
CA GLU A 59 -8.48 6.28 -11.41
C GLU A 59 -7.96 5.33 -10.35
N CYS A 60 -8.65 4.21 -10.17
CA CYS A 60 -8.19 3.19 -9.25
C CYS A 60 -7.55 2.07 -10.06
N ASN A 61 -6.25 1.96 -9.96
CA ASN A 61 -5.50 0.94 -10.70
C ASN A 61 -4.98 -0.18 -9.81
N LEU A 62 -5.16 -0.07 -8.51
CA LEU A 62 -4.62 -1.06 -7.60
C LEU A 62 -5.53 -1.20 -6.40
N GLN A 63 -5.88 -2.44 -6.08
CA GLN A 63 -6.60 -2.74 -4.86
C GLN A 63 -5.84 -3.83 -4.13
N ILE A 64 -5.78 -3.71 -2.82
CA ILE A 64 -5.10 -4.68 -1.97
C ILE A 64 -6.06 -5.12 -0.89
N VAL A 65 -6.09 -6.43 -0.64
CA VAL A 65 -6.91 -7.01 0.42
C VAL A 65 -5.98 -7.56 1.49
N MET A 66 -6.28 -7.27 2.72
CA MET A 66 -5.43 -7.70 3.83
C MET A 66 -6.28 -8.01 5.05
N THR A 67 -5.70 -8.73 6.00
CA THR A 67 -6.34 -8.93 7.29
C THR A 67 -6.23 -7.66 8.12
N PRO A 68 -7.09 -7.47 9.12
CA PRO A 68 -6.97 -6.33 10.01
C PRO A 68 -5.60 -6.24 10.69
N GLN A 69 -5.01 -7.39 11.02
CA GLN A 69 -3.70 -7.39 11.67
C GLN A 69 -2.62 -6.85 10.75
N VAL A 70 -2.65 -7.27 9.48
CA VAL A 70 -1.70 -6.77 8.49
C VAL A 70 -1.90 -5.27 8.30
N ALA A 71 -3.16 -4.82 8.28
CA ALA A 71 -3.45 -3.39 8.13
C ALA A 71 -2.84 -2.59 9.29
N ARG A 72 -2.97 -3.10 10.52
CA ARG A 72 -2.37 -2.43 11.68
C ARG A 72 -0.85 -2.38 11.57
N ASN A 73 -0.24 -3.45 11.09
CA ASN A 73 1.22 -3.47 10.92
C ASN A 73 1.66 -2.45 9.86
N ILE A 74 0.90 -2.33 8.78
CA ILE A 74 1.22 -1.34 7.75
C ILE A 74 1.13 0.06 8.30
N ILE A 75 0.09 0.35 9.08
CA ILE A 75 -0.05 1.67 9.70
C ILE A 75 1.16 1.96 10.58
N GLN A 76 1.58 1.00 11.39
CA GLN A 76 2.71 1.20 12.28
C GLN A 76 4.00 1.50 11.54
N VAL A 77 4.29 0.74 10.48
CA VAL A 77 5.54 0.97 9.77
C VAL A 77 5.52 2.29 9.01
N ILE A 78 4.36 2.70 8.51
CA ILE A 78 4.25 3.99 7.86
C ILE A 78 4.44 5.10 8.87
N GLU A 79 3.76 5.02 10.01
CA GLU A 79 3.88 6.04 11.05
C GLU A 79 5.32 6.16 11.55
N TYR A 80 5.98 5.03 11.72
CA TYR A 80 7.36 5.05 12.16
C TYR A 80 8.24 5.79 11.16
N ASN A 81 8.04 5.52 9.88
CA ASN A 81 8.84 6.17 8.85
C ASN A 81 8.53 7.65 8.73
N LEU A 82 7.28 8.04 8.89
CA LEU A 82 6.92 9.45 8.88
C LEU A 82 7.62 10.20 10.01
N ALA A 83 7.61 9.61 11.21
CA ALA A 83 8.25 10.23 12.35
C ALA A 83 9.77 10.28 12.19
N SER A 84 10.37 9.20 11.70
CA SER A 84 11.82 9.10 11.59
C SER A 84 12.40 10.04 10.54
N ASN A 85 11.62 10.41 9.56
CA ASN A 85 12.09 11.25 8.47
C ASN A 85 11.60 12.70 8.55
N ASN A 86 10.95 13.06 9.62
CA ASN A 86 10.50 14.44 9.85
C ASN A 86 9.60 14.98 8.75
N PHE A 87 8.69 14.16 8.29
CA PHE A 87 7.70 14.64 7.34
C PHE A 87 6.67 15.54 8.00
#